data_259154e54a35c4b60519e9794d25e7a1
#
_entry.id   259154e54a35c4b60519e9794d25e7a1
#
_cell.length_a   1.000
_cell.length_b   1.000
_cell.length_c   1.000
_cell.angle_alpha   90.00
_cell.angle_beta   90.00
_cell.angle_gamma   90.00
#
_symmetry.space_group_name_H-M   'P 1'
#
loop_
_entity.id
_entity.type
_entity.pdbx_description
1 polymer ?
#
loop_
_entity_poly.entity_id
_entity_poly.type
_entity_poly.pdbx_seq_one_letter_code
_entity_poly.pdbx_strand_id
1 'polypeptide(L)'
;DADGNPFRPDMIVVDGATLLYVAKQQSIVEFSKKRATVRANKNEITGMAKEVAIEGASLEVKDYNTLKFDGQNLILNLLASGKHFAVTAREKDEKESYKDKNGEIKMMATGRKIPDGFKDVAYNCKTVIRMFKDDDGIIKGLVDQKDRTLVHQQNEIIIEPSILDWQEAIDKNKGKKDFTVANNMGSAIEKELKAVEKDNAKFDDELNAEKESDTELTTADDYKEAIKETISKLPQTEKSKKQTEIANAGLPKAYQKLTDIEDLKKYYNIVSK
;
A
#
# COMPACT_ATOMS: atom_id res chain seq x y z
N ASP A 1 20.13 -16.24 -13.55
CA ASP A 1 21.05 -16.92 -12.66
C ASP A 1 22.40 -16.20 -12.58
N ALA A 2 23.32 -16.72 -11.78
CA ALA A 2 24.65 -16.11 -11.62
C ALA A 2 25.45 -16.03 -12.93
N ASP A 3 25.11 -16.85 -13.91
CA ASP A 3 25.77 -16.93 -15.22
C ASP A 3 25.10 -16.03 -16.27
N GLY A 4 24.13 -15.21 -15.88
CA GLY A 4 23.40 -14.31 -16.77
C GLY A 4 22.32 -14.97 -17.62
N ASN A 5 22.00 -16.25 -17.36
CA ASN A 5 20.89 -16.90 -18.03
C ASN A 5 19.54 -16.51 -17.42
N PRO A 6 18.46 -16.42 -18.20
CA PRO A 6 17.13 -16.14 -17.66
C PRO A 6 16.73 -17.18 -16.62
N PHE A 7 16.37 -16.72 -15.42
CA PHE A 7 15.83 -17.59 -14.38
C PHE A 7 14.46 -18.14 -14.81
N ARG A 8 14.34 -19.45 -14.93
CA ARG A 8 13.11 -20.14 -15.34
C ARG A 8 12.69 -21.16 -14.29
N PRO A 9 11.99 -20.74 -13.22
CA PRO A 9 11.53 -21.66 -12.20
C PRO A 9 10.48 -22.61 -12.76
N ASP A 10 10.46 -23.85 -12.30
CA ASP A 10 9.41 -24.81 -12.59
C ASP A 10 8.18 -24.57 -11.72
N MET A 11 8.38 -24.01 -10.54
CA MET A 11 7.34 -23.74 -9.56
C MET A 11 7.59 -22.40 -8.87
N ILE A 12 6.50 -21.71 -8.54
CA ILE A 12 6.49 -20.47 -7.77
C ILE A 12 5.84 -20.75 -6.42
N VAL A 13 6.51 -20.42 -5.33
CA VAL A 13 5.94 -20.54 -3.98
C VAL A 13 5.75 -19.15 -3.38
N VAL A 14 4.53 -18.83 -2.99
CA VAL A 14 4.18 -17.63 -2.27
C VAL A 14 3.93 -18.02 -0.82
N ASP A 15 4.96 -17.91 0.01
CA ASP A 15 4.86 -18.24 1.43
C ASP A 15 4.40 -17.02 2.23
N GLY A 16 3.22 -17.16 2.84
CA GLY A 16 2.62 -16.12 3.67
C GLY A 16 1.76 -15.09 2.92
N ALA A 17 0.83 -15.51 2.05
CA ALA A 17 -0.13 -14.60 1.39
C ALA A 17 -0.89 -13.70 2.38
N THR A 18 -1.14 -14.17 3.60
CA THR A 18 -1.69 -13.35 4.70
C THR A 18 -0.81 -12.16 5.03
N LEU A 19 0.53 -12.35 5.08
CA LEU A 19 1.46 -11.26 5.37
C LEU A 19 1.49 -10.24 4.25
N LEU A 20 1.44 -10.69 2.99
CA LEU A 20 1.34 -9.78 1.84
C LEU A 20 0.05 -8.95 1.90
N TYR A 21 -1.06 -9.57 2.28
CA TYR A 21 -2.33 -8.89 2.45
C TYR A 21 -2.26 -7.83 3.55
N VAL A 22 -1.70 -8.17 4.73
CA VAL A 22 -1.54 -7.24 5.86
C VAL A 22 -0.62 -6.08 5.49
N ALA A 23 0.51 -6.37 4.85
CA ALA A 23 1.44 -5.33 4.40
C ALA A 23 0.77 -4.36 3.42
N LYS A 24 -0.04 -4.87 2.50
CA LYS A 24 -0.80 -4.04 1.57
C LYS A 24 -1.87 -3.22 2.28
N GLN A 25 -2.59 -3.79 3.25
CA GLN A 25 -3.54 -3.03 4.06
C GLN A 25 -2.85 -1.86 4.79
N GLN A 26 -1.70 -2.11 5.40
CA GLN A 26 -0.93 -1.06 6.08
C GLN A 26 -0.50 0.05 5.11
N SER A 27 -0.01 -0.31 3.92
CA SER A 27 0.32 0.67 2.88
C SER A 27 -0.86 1.56 2.51
N ILE A 28 -2.07 0.99 2.39
CA ILE A 28 -3.29 1.74 2.07
C ILE A 28 -3.72 2.64 3.25
N VAL A 29 -3.54 2.19 4.50
CA VAL A 29 -3.79 3.02 5.68
C VAL A 29 -2.87 4.24 5.69
N GLU A 30 -1.57 4.05 5.43
CA GLU A 30 -0.62 5.16 5.33
C GLU A 30 -0.99 6.13 4.20
N PHE A 31 -1.42 5.62 3.06
CA PHE A 31 -1.93 6.47 1.98
C PHE A 31 -3.19 7.26 2.39
N SER A 32 -4.09 6.64 3.17
CA SER A 32 -5.26 7.34 3.72
C SER A 32 -4.86 8.47 4.68
N LYS A 33 -3.84 8.26 5.52
CA LYS A 33 -3.28 9.30 6.41
C LYS A 33 -2.67 10.46 5.62
N LYS A 34 -1.92 10.17 4.54
CA LYS A 34 -1.41 11.21 3.63
C LYS A 34 -2.55 12.05 3.03
N ARG A 35 -3.63 11.42 2.55
CA ARG A 35 -4.81 12.13 2.06
C ARG A 35 -5.46 13.01 3.14
N ALA A 36 -5.54 12.50 4.38
CA ALA A 36 -6.08 13.26 5.50
C ALA A 36 -5.21 14.48 5.82
N THR A 37 -3.88 14.34 5.73
CA THR A 37 -2.94 15.43 5.90
C THR A 37 -3.17 16.55 4.86
N VAL A 38 -3.25 16.18 3.58
CA VAL A 38 -3.52 17.14 2.50
C VAL A 38 -4.85 17.87 2.72
N ARG A 39 -5.91 17.12 3.10
CA ARG A 39 -7.22 17.72 3.40
C ARG A 39 -7.18 18.66 4.61
N ALA A 40 -6.48 18.28 5.67
CA ALA A 40 -6.34 19.11 6.88
C ALA A 40 -5.61 20.41 6.54
N ASN A 41 -4.52 20.35 5.79
CA ASN A 41 -3.77 21.51 5.35
C ASN A 41 -4.64 22.45 4.49
N LYS A 42 -5.33 21.89 3.48
CA LYS A 42 -6.23 22.65 2.60
C LYS A 42 -7.35 23.37 3.36
N ASN A 43 -7.78 22.80 4.50
CA ASN A 43 -8.82 23.35 5.34
C ASN A 43 -8.24 24.16 6.53
N GLU A 44 -6.94 24.46 6.51
CA GLU A 44 -6.23 25.24 7.54
C GLU A 44 -6.39 24.66 8.97
N ILE A 45 -6.57 23.33 9.08
CA ILE A 45 -6.67 22.64 10.36
C ILE A 45 -5.25 22.46 10.91
N THR A 46 -5.01 22.97 12.14
CA THR A 46 -3.70 22.94 12.80
C THR A 46 -3.76 22.30 14.17
N GLY A 47 -2.59 22.05 14.79
CA GLY A 47 -2.46 21.55 16.15
C GLY A 47 -3.10 20.17 16.34
N MET A 48 -3.62 19.91 17.53
CA MET A 48 -4.19 18.62 17.92
C MET A 48 -5.36 18.19 17.01
N ALA A 49 -6.13 19.12 16.45
CA ALA A 49 -7.23 18.79 15.53
C ALA A 49 -6.70 18.18 14.23
N LYS A 50 -5.54 18.62 13.74
CA LYS A 50 -4.86 18.02 12.58
C LYS A 50 -4.39 16.59 12.89
N GLU A 51 -3.77 16.38 14.04
CA GLU A 51 -3.32 15.04 14.46
C GLU A 51 -4.48 14.05 14.55
N VAL A 52 -5.58 14.46 15.20
CA VAL A 52 -6.80 13.63 15.30
C VAL A 52 -7.37 13.31 13.93
N ALA A 53 -7.40 14.26 13.00
CA ALA A 53 -7.89 14.05 11.64
C ALA A 53 -7.00 13.05 10.86
N ILE A 54 -5.69 13.11 11.07
CA ILE A 54 -4.73 12.21 10.40
C ILE A 54 -4.79 10.81 11.02
N GLU A 55 -4.72 10.68 12.33
CA GLU A 55 -4.75 9.38 13.01
C GLU A 55 -6.12 8.70 12.91
N GLY A 56 -7.19 9.47 12.85
CA GLY A 56 -8.56 8.99 12.61
C GLY A 56 -8.90 8.71 11.15
N ALA A 57 -7.93 8.80 10.22
CA ALA A 57 -8.19 8.58 8.81
C ALA A 57 -8.66 7.16 8.54
N SER A 58 -9.86 7.02 8.01
CA SER A 58 -10.48 5.73 7.65
C SER A 58 -10.26 5.39 6.18
N LEU A 59 -10.31 4.09 5.88
CA LEU A 59 -10.28 3.61 4.50
C LEU A 59 -11.59 3.98 3.79
N GLU A 60 -11.47 4.46 2.57
CA GLU A 60 -12.60 4.73 1.68
C GLU A 60 -12.93 3.48 0.83
N VAL A 61 -14.12 3.43 0.25
CA VAL A 61 -14.53 2.29 -0.61
C VAL A 61 -13.53 2.03 -1.74
N LYS A 62 -12.95 3.07 -2.33
CA LYS A 62 -11.90 2.94 -3.35
C LYS A 62 -10.64 2.23 -2.86
N ASP A 63 -10.29 2.39 -1.58
CA ASP A 63 -9.12 1.75 -0.98
C ASP A 63 -9.32 0.23 -0.87
N TYR A 64 -10.53 -0.20 -0.51
CA TYR A 64 -10.89 -1.62 -0.51
C TYR A 64 -10.89 -2.22 -1.92
N ASN A 65 -11.31 -1.44 -2.93
CA ASN A 65 -11.24 -1.87 -4.32
C ASN A 65 -9.77 -2.04 -4.76
N THR A 66 -8.88 -1.12 -4.42
CA THR A 66 -7.44 -1.24 -4.70
C THR A 66 -6.88 -2.51 -4.08
N LEU A 67 -7.17 -2.76 -2.79
CA LEU A 67 -6.73 -3.97 -2.10
C LEU A 67 -7.22 -5.26 -2.80
N LYS A 68 -8.48 -5.27 -3.25
CA LYS A 68 -9.06 -6.37 -4.00
C LYS A 68 -8.35 -6.58 -5.34
N PHE A 69 -8.12 -5.52 -6.11
CA PHE A 69 -7.44 -5.59 -7.40
C PHE A 69 -6.00 -6.08 -7.28
N ASP A 70 -5.27 -5.66 -6.25
CA ASP A 70 -3.90 -6.14 -6.03
C ASP A 70 -3.86 -7.65 -5.75
N GLY A 71 -4.82 -8.16 -4.98
CA GLY A 71 -4.95 -9.60 -4.76
C GLY A 71 -5.29 -10.36 -6.05
N GLN A 72 -6.19 -9.81 -6.87
CA GLN A 72 -6.52 -10.38 -8.18
C GLN A 72 -5.31 -10.36 -9.10
N ASN A 73 -4.54 -9.28 -9.13
CA ASN A 73 -3.33 -9.16 -9.94
C ASN A 73 -2.28 -10.20 -9.56
N LEU A 74 -2.06 -10.44 -8.27
CA LEU A 74 -1.15 -11.49 -7.81
C LEU A 74 -1.54 -12.85 -8.42
N ILE A 75 -2.80 -13.23 -8.30
CA ILE A 75 -3.29 -14.52 -8.81
C ILE A 75 -3.25 -14.58 -10.33
N LEU A 76 -3.63 -13.52 -11.02
CA LEU A 76 -3.58 -13.47 -12.48
C LEU A 76 -2.15 -13.60 -12.99
N ASN A 77 -1.18 -12.98 -12.32
CA ASN A 77 0.25 -13.14 -12.67
C ASN A 77 0.73 -14.57 -12.43
N LEU A 78 0.34 -15.21 -11.34
CA LEU A 78 0.66 -16.61 -11.07
C LEU A 78 0.07 -17.54 -12.15
N LEU A 79 -1.20 -17.34 -12.51
CA LEU A 79 -1.87 -18.10 -13.57
C LEU A 79 -1.23 -17.85 -14.94
N ALA A 80 -0.91 -16.59 -15.27
CA ALA A 80 -0.29 -16.19 -16.52
C ALA A 80 1.15 -16.68 -16.68
N SER A 81 1.83 -17.00 -15.57
CA SER A 81 3.19 -17.54 -15.60
C SER A 81 3.26 -18.92 -16.29
N GLY A 82 2.14 -19.63 -16.38
CA GLY A 82 2.09 -21.02 -16.90
C GLY A 82 2.82 -22.03 -16.02
N LYS A 83 3.28 -21.61 -14.83
CA LYS A 83 4.04 -22.45 -13.88
C LYS A 83 3.12 -23.07 -12.84
N HIS A 84 3.59 -24.13 -12.21
CA HIS A 84 2.97 -24.59 -10.97
C HIS A 84 3.18 -23.53 -9.89
N PHE A 85 2.19 -23.34 -9.05
CA PHE A 85 2.36 -22.44 -7.89
C PHE A 85 1.69 -23.01 -6.65
N ALA A 86 2.28 -22.71 -5.51
CA ALA A 86 1.72 -22.95 -4.19
C ALA A 86 1.63 -21.62 -3.42
N VAL A 87 0.54 -21.44 -2.69
CA VAL A 87 0.31 -20.26 -1.88
C VAL A 87 -0.04 -20.72 -0.48
N THR A 88 0.70 -20.28 0.54
CA THR A 88 0.35 -20.51 1.93
C THR A 88 -0.37 -19.31 2.52
N ALA A 89 -1.31 -19.56 3.42
CA ALA A 89 -2.04 -18.53 4.14
C ALA A 89 -2.37 -19.03 5.55
N ARG A 90 -2.53 -18.11 6.50
CA ARG A 90 -3.10 -18.42 7.82
C ARG A 90 -4.58 -18.72 7.67
N GLU A 91 -5.14 -19.43 8.63
CA GLU A 91 -6.60 -19.64 8.67
C GLU A 91 -7.29 -18.60 9.55
N LYS A 92 -8.54 -18.32 9.23
CA LYS A 92 -9.46 -17.54 10.06
C LYS A 92 -10.86 -18.13 10.04
N ASP A 93 -11.68 -17.75 11.03
CA ASP A 93 -13.09 -18.12 11.01
C ASP A 93 -13.84 -17.43 9.87
N GLU A 94 -14.59 -18.22 9.11
CA GLU A 94 -15.56 -17.67 8.17
C GLU A 94 -16.69 -17.00 8.93
N LYS A 95 -17.06 -15.80 8.50
CA LYS A 95 -18.16 -15.03 9.10
C LYS A 95 -19.16 -14.65 8.04
N GLU A 96 -20.43 -14.80 8.36
CA GLU A 96 -21.54 -14.35 7.53
C GLU A 96 -22.29 -13.22 8.20
N SER A 97 -22.77 -12.27 7.39
CA SER A 97 -23.59 -11.17 7.87
C SER A 97 -25.05 -11.62 7.95
N TYR A 98 -25.70 -11.31 9.04
CA TYR A 98 -27.15 -11.49 9.19
C TYR A 98 -27.78 -10.22 9.76
N LYS A 99 -29.06 -10.03 9.51
CA LYS A 99 -29.85 -8.97 10.14
C LYS A 99 -30.48 -9.50 11.42
N ASP A 100 -30.23 -8.82 12.53
CA ASP A 100 -30.87 -9.13 13.79
C ASP A 100 -32.34 -8.67 13.81
N LYS A 101 -33.04 -8.93 14.93
CA LYS A 101 -34.46 -8.56 15.10
C LYS A 101 -34.72 -7.05 15.02
N ASN A 102 -33.68 -6.24 15.21
CA ASN A 102 -33.75 -4.78 15.15
C ASN A 102 -33.37 -4.24 13.76
N GLY A 103 -33.04 -5.13 12.79
CA GLY A 103 -32.60 -4.76 11.45
C GLY A 103 -31.11 -4.40 11.36
N GLU A 104 -30.35 -4.53 12.45
CA GLU A 104 -28.91 -4.28 12.48
C GLU A 104 -28.14 -5.43 11.82
N ILE A 105 -27.11 -5.08 11.04
CA ILE A 105 -26.24 -6.09 10.41
C ILE A 105 -25.19 -6.54 11.43
N LYS A 106 -25.23 -7.82 11.77
CA LYS A 106 -24.27 -8.48 12.67
C LYS A 106 -23.51 -9.58 11.94
N MET A 107 -22.30 -9.90 12.42
CA MET A 107 -21.47 -10.97 11.89
C MET A 107 -21.52 -12.18 12.81
N MET A 108 -21.76 -13.35 12.25
CA MET A 108 -21.76 -14.63 12.97
C MET A 108 -20.74 -15.57 12.34
N ALA A 109 -19.98 -16.30 13.16
CA ALA A 109 -19.09 -17.33 12.67
C ALA A 109 -19.90 -18.52 12.15
N THR A 110 -19.56 -19.02 10.96
CA THR A 110 -20.21 -20.20 10.34
C THR A 110 -19.69 -21.51 10.91
N GLY A 111 -18.64 -21.49 11.72
CA GLY A 111 -17.93 -22.68 12.19
C GLY A 111 -16.91 -23.24 11.19
N ARG A 112 -16.83 -22.66 9.98
CA ARG A 112 -15.84 -23.06 8.97
C ARG A 112 -14.59 -22.21 9.08
N LYS A 113 -13.45 -22.77 8.64
CA LYS A 113 -12.18 -22.07 8.51
C LYS A 113 -11.94 -21.75 7.04
N ILE A 114 -11.42 -20.55 6.78
CA ILE A 114 -11.04 -20.11 5.44
C ILE A 114 -9.63 -19.52 5.47
N PRO A 115 -8.92 -19.48 4.32
CA PRO A 115 -7.64 -18.78 4.25
C PRO A 115 -7.80 -17.29 4.58
N ASP A 116 -6.92 -16.77 5.41
CA ASP A 116 -6.85 -15.35 5.71
C ASP A 116 -5.99 -14.62 4.70
N GLY A 117 -6.53 -13.60 4.06
CA GLY A 117 -5.82 -12.83 3.05
C GLY A 117 -6.71 -12.36 1.91
N PHE A 118 -6.15 -12.34 0.72
CA PHE A 118 -6.87 -11.95 -0.49
C PHE A 118 -8.00 -12.94 -0.80
N LYS A 119 -9.21 -12.44 -0.88
CA LYS A 119 -10.44 -13.25 -0.95
C LYS A 119 -10.47 -14.26 -2.11
N ASP A 120 -9.86 -13.90 -3.25
CA ASP A 120 -9.98 -14.71 -4.47
C ASP A 120 -8.83 -15.74 -4.64
N VAL A 121 -7.85 -15.80 -3.73
CA VAL A 121 -6.71 -16.73 -3.82
C VAL A 121 -7.18 -18.17 -3.81
N ALA A 122 -7.95 -18.57 -2.81
CA ALA A 122 -8.46 -19.93 -2.69
C ALA A 122 -9.37 -20.32 -3.87
N TYR A 123 -10.17 -19.36 -4.37
CA TYR A 123 -11.07 -19.61 -5.51
C TYR A 123 -10.28 -19.97 -6.78
N ASN A 124 -9.15 -19.34 -7.02
CA ASN A 124 -8.36 -19.51 -8.23
C ASN A 124 -7.35 -20.68 -8.14
N CYS A 125 -7.02 -21.18 -6.96
CA CYS A 125 -6.23 -22.39 -6.80
C CYS A 125 -7.02 -23.63 -7.28
N LYS A 126 -6.36 -24.62 -7.87
CA LYS A 126 -7.01 -25.89 -8.26
C LYS A 126 -7.31 -26.74 -7.03
N THR A 127 -6.41 -26.75 -6.07
CA THR A 127 -6.50 -27.54 -4.84
C THR A 127 -6.38 -26.61 -3.65
N VAL A 128 -7.20 -26.77 -2.63
CA VAL A 128 -7.14 -26.06 -1.36
C VAL A 128 -7.19 -27.07 -0.23
N ILE A 129 -6.10 -27.13 0.54
CA ILE A 129 -5.96 -28.00 1.70
C ILE A 129 -5.78 -27.17 2.95
N ARG A 130 -6.41 -27.62 4.04
CA ARG A 130 -6.24 -27.06 5.37
C ARG A 130 -5.25 -27.93 6.14
N MET A 131 -4.11 -27.36 6.49
CA MET A 131 -3.07 -28.04 7.25
C MET A 131 -3.36 -27.93 8.75
N PHE A 132 -3.23 -29.02 9.47
CA PHE A 132 -3.36 -29.03 10.92
C PHE A 132 -2.47 -30.12 11.52
N LYS A 133 -2.25 -30.02 12.83
CA LYS A 133 -1.52 -31.00 13.61
C LYS A 133 -2.52 -31.72 14.50
N ASP A 134 -2.51 -33.04 14.52
CA ASP A 134 -3.35 -33.81 15.40
C ASP A 134 -2.79 -33.92 16.85
N ASP A 135 -3.49 -34.62 17.71
CA ASP A 135 -3.11 -34.78 19.13
C ASP A 135 -1.78 -35.57 19.30
N ASP A 136 -1.46 -36.42 18.35
CA ASP A 136 -0.19 -37.19 18.35
C ASP A 136 0.96 -36.36 17.72
N GLY A 137 0.69 -35.17 17.30
CA GLY A 137 1.68 -34.28 16.70
C GLY A 137 1.96 -34.53 15.23
N ILE A 138 1.16 -35.35 14.56
CA ILE A 138 1.29 -35.67 13.12
C ILE A 138 0.65 -34.55 12.31
N ILE A 139 1.35 -34.09 11.27
CA ILE A 139 0.84 -33.09 10.34
C ILE A 139 -0.14 -33.77 9.38
N LYS A 140 -1.36 -33.21 9.27
CA LYS A 140 -2.41 -33.69 8.36
C LYS A 140 -2.92 -32.56 7.49
N GLY A 141 -3.37 -32.89 6.29
CA GLY A 141 -4.02 -31.99 5.36
C GLY A 141 -5.45 -32.45 5.08
N LEU A 142 -6.42 -31.57 5.31
CA LEU A 142 -7.82 -31.80 4.95
C LEU A 142 -8.11 -31.12 3.61
N VAL A 143 -8.60 -31.87 2.63
CA VAL A 143 -9.13 -31.34 1.37
C VAL A 143 -10.49 -30.69 1.66
N ASP A 144 -10.46 -29.48 2.25
CA ASP A 144 -11.66 -28.85 2.83
C ASP A 144 -12.55 -28.22 1.76
N GLN A 145 -11.98 -27.41 0.88
CA GLN A 145 -12.78 -26.65 -0.09
C GLN A 145 -12.91 -27.33 -1.44
N LYS A 146 -11.82 -27.84 -2.00
CA LYS A 146 -11.80 -28.47 -3.33
C LYS A 146 -10.48 -29.14 -3.68
N ASP A 147 -10.57 -30.15 -4.52
CA ASP A 147 -9.50 -30.58 -5.42
C ASP A 147 -10.04 -30.75 -6.84
N ARG A 148 -9.74 -29.75 -7.71
CA ARG A 148 -10.12 -29.80 -9.13
C ARG A 148 -9.16 -30.63 -9.96
N THR A 149 -8.11 -31.17 -9.40
CA THR A 149 -7.20 -32.11 -10.08
C THR A 149 -7.78 -33.52 -10.11
N LEU A 150 -8.80 -33.79 -9.29
CA LEU A 150 -9.47 -35.08 -9.12
C LEU A 150 -8.53 -36.18 -8.61
N VAL A 151 -7.44 -35.82 -7.95
CA VAL A 151 -6.52 -36.76 -7.30
C VAL A 151 -7.08 -37.18 -5.96
N HIS A 152 -7.62 -36.22 -5.19
CA HIS A 152 -8.19 -36.45 -3.89
C HIS A 152 -9.66 -36.05 -3.84
N GLN A 153 -10.41 -36.66 -2.90
CA GLN A 153 -11.81 -36.35 -2.70
C GLN A 153 -11.99 -35.23 -1.68
N GLN A 154 -13.11 -34.54 -1.77
CA GLN A 154 -13.48 -33.54 -0.75
C GLN A 154 -13.65 -34.21 0.61
N ASN A 155 -13.14 -33.56 1.66
CA ASN A 155 -13.07 -34.04 3.05
C ASN A 155 -12.11 -35.22 3.27
N GLU A 156 -11.28 -35.55 2.28
CA GLU A 156 -10.19 -36.50 2.49
C GLU A 156 -9.12 -35.93 3.40
N ILE A 157 -8.58 -36.75 4.30
CA ILE A 157 -7.47 -36.42 5.18
C ILE A 157 -6.21 -37.11 4.66
N ILE A 158 -5.21 -36.34 4.34
CA ILE A 158 -3.90 -36.78 3.87
C ILE A 158 -2.93 -36.68 5.03
N ILE A 159 -2.20 -37.75 5.33
CA ILE A 159 -1.19 -37.78 6.37
C ILE A 159 0.12 -37.26 5.77
N GLU A 160 0.77 -36.30 6.44
CA GLU A 160 2.02 -35.68 6.03
C GLU A 160 1.99 -35.23 4.54
N PRO A 161 0.99 -34.42 4.14
CA PRO A 161 0.79 -34.08 2.74
C PRO A 161 2.00 -33.38 2.14
N SER A 162 2.32 -33.77 0.93
CA SER A 162 3.39 -33.19 0.13
C SER A 162 2.92 -32.90 -1.29
N ILE A 163 3.68 -32.15 -2.06
CA ILE A 163 3.34 -31.92 -3.46
C ILE A 163 3.33 -33.20 -4.29
N LEU A 164 4.04 -34.24 -3.84
CA LEU A 164 4.10 -35.54 -4.51
C LEU A 164 2.76 -36.28 -4.50
N ASP A 165 1.88 -35.97 -3.54
CA ASP A 165 0.52 -36.54 -3.50
C ASP A 165 -0.30 -36.13 -4.74
N TRP A 166 0.09 -35.03 -5.42
CA TRP A 166 -0.49 -34.57 -6.69
C TRP A 166 0.38 -34.87 -7.90
N GLN A 167 1.36 -35.80 -7.79
CA GLN A 167 2.30 -36.12 -8.88
C GLN A 167 1.57 -36.50 -10.16
N GLU A 168 0.48 -37.25 -10.08
CA GLU A 168 -0.33 -37.63 -11.25
C GLU A 168 -0.88 -36.42 -12.01
N ALA A 169 -1.35 -35.40 -11.28
CA ALA A 169 -1.85 -34.17 -11.89
C ALA A 169 -0.71 -33.33 -12.51
N ILE A 170 0.47 -33.34 -11.89
CA ILE A 170 1.67 -32.68 -12.40
C ILE A 170 2.11 -33.36 -13.69
N ASP A 171 2.19 -34.68 -13.71
CA ASP A 171 2.65 -35.45 -14.86
C ASP A 171 1.69 -35.38 -16.06
N LYS A 172 0.40 -35.32 -15.83
CA LYS A 172 -0.62 -35.06 -16.88
C LYS A 172 -0.40 -33.74 -17.62
N ASN A 173 0.31 -32.80 -17.01
CA ASN A 173 0.61 -31.50 -17.60
C ASN A 173 2.05 -31.37 -18.15
N LYS A 174 2.91 -32.36 -17.92
CA LYS A 174 4.26 -32.41 -18.52
C LYS A 174 4.16 -32.42 -20.04
N GLY A 175 4.97 -31.61 -20.69
CA GLY A 175 5.06 -31.54 -22.15
C GLY A 175 3.88 -30.89 -22.87
N LYS A 176 2.87 -30.39 -22.15
CA LYS A 176 1.90 -29.47 -22.74
C LYS A 176 2.62 -28.15 -23.02
N LYS A 177 2.42 -27.61 -24.24
CA LYS A 177 3.00 -26.33 -24.63
C LYS A 177 2.67 -25.29 -23.54
N ASP A 178 3.68 -24.54 -23.10
CA ASP A 178 3.48 -23.37 -22.25
C ASP A 178 2.39 -22.52 -22.88
N PHE A 179 1.26 -22.43 -22.20
CA PHE A 179 0.18 -21.55 -22.60
C PHE A 179 0.62 -20.14 -22.20
N THR A 180 1.40 -19.53 -23.06
CA THR A 180 1.63 -18.09 -22.95
C THR A 180 0.31 -17.41 -23.27
N VAL A 181 -0.45 -17.04 -22.23
CA VAL A 181 -1.51 -16.05 -22.40
C VAL A 181 -0.82 -14.83 -22.99
N ALA A 182 -1.12 -14.53 -24.25
CA ALA A 182 -0.61 -13.31 -24.89
C ALA A 182 -1.02 -12.12 -24.01
N ASN A 183 -0.03 -11.46 -23.42
CA ASN A 183 -0.14 -10.63 -22.24
C ASN A 183 -0.69 -9.24 -22.56
N ASN A 184 -1.89 -9.14 -23.11
CA ASN A 184 -2.63 -7.87 -23.11
C ASN A 184 -3.04 -7.42 -21.69
N MET A 185 -3.15 -8.39 -20.77
CA MET A 185 -3.51 -8.14 -19.38
C MET A 185 -2.31 -7.61 -18.57
N GLY A 186 -1.10 -8.11 -18.79
CA GLY A 186 0.12 -7.59 -18.15
C GLY A 186 0.38 -6.12 -18.50
N SER A 187 0.16 -5.72 -19.74
CA SER A 187 0.33 -4.32 -20.16
C SER A 187 -0.77 -3.39 -19.60
N ALA A 188 -1.98 -3.89 -19.40
CA ALA A 188 -3.05 -3.13 -18.74
C ALA A 188 -2.75 -2.95 -17.24
N ILE A 189 -2.30 -4.01 -16.57
CA ILE A 189 -1.89 -4.00 -15.16
C ILE A 189 -0.70 -3.07 -14.95
N GLU A 190 0.34 -3.13 -15.82
CA GLU A 190 1.47 -2.21 -15.73
C GLU A 190 1.08 -0.75 -15.93
N LYS A 191 0.14 -0.46 -16.83
CA LYS A 191 -0.37 0.90 -17.03
C LYS A 191 -1.12 1.40 -15.81
N GLU A 192 -1.90 0.53 -15.17
CA GLU A 192 -2.67 0.86 -13.98
C GLU A 192 -1.77 1.04 -12.76
N LEU A 193 -0.75 0.18 -12.58
CA LEU A 193 0.27 0.35 -11.54
C LEU A 193 1.05 1.66 -11.72
N LYS A 194 1.48 1.98 -12.94
CA LYS A 194 2.16 3.26 -13.25
C LYS A 194 1.25 4.46 -13.01
N ALA A 195 -0.06 4.34 -13.25
CA ALA A 195 -1.02 5.40 -12.94
C ALA A 195 -1.14 5.62 -11.42
N VAL A 196 -1.23 4.54 -10.65
CA VAL A 196 -1.28 4.58 -9.17
C VAL A 196 0.03 5.13 -8.59
N GLU A 197 1.19 4.69 -9.11
CA GLU A 197 2.50 5.23 -8.71
C GLU A 197 2.61 6.72 -9.01
N LYS A 198 2.13 7.17 -10.17
CA LYS A 198 2.13 8.59 -10.56
C LYS A 198 1.20 9.44 -9.68
N ASP A 199 0.05 8.89 -9.29
CA ASP A 199 -0.87 9.58 -8.38
C ASP A 199 -0.31 9.62 -6.95
N ASN A 200 0.37 8.55 -6.50
CA ASN A 200 1.09 8.55 -5.23
C ASN A 200 2.24 9.56 -5.22
N ALA A 201 3.03 9.64 -6.30
CA ALA A 201 4.11 10.62 -6.44
C ALA A 201 3.58 12.06 -6.37
N LYS A 202 2.45 12.37 -7.04
CA LYS A 202 1.81 13.69 -6.93
C LYS A 202 1.39 14.03 -5.50
N PHE A 203 0.84 13.06 -4.75
CA PHE A 203 0.51 13.26 -3.34
C PHE A 203 1.75 13.52 -2.49
N ASP A 204 2.85 12.81 -2.75
CA ASP A 204 4.11 13.01 -2.05
C ASP A 204 4.73 14.38 -2.40
N ASP A 205 4.65 14.82 -3.66
CA ASP A 205 5.09 16.15 -4.10
C ASP A 205 4.24 17.27 -3.48
N GLU A 206 2.90 17.12 -3.44
CA GLU A 206 1.99 18.06 -2.77
C GLU A 206 2.28 18.13 -1.26
N LEU A 207 2.49 16.99 -0.58
CA LEU A 207 2.86 16.93 0.83
C LEU A 207 4.24 17.55 1.12
N ASN A 208 5.19 17.36 0.23
CA ASN A 208 6.53 17.92 0.41
C ASN A 208 6.54 19.43 0.13
N ALA A 209 5.80 19.90 -0.89
CA ALA A 209 5.63 21.32 -1.15
C ALA A 209 4.94 22.05 0.03
N GLU A 210 3.98 21.39 0.70
CA GLU A 210 3.35 21.94 1.89
C GLU A 210 4.27 21.89 3.12
N LYS A 211 5.12 20.86 3.27
CA LYS A 211 6.12 20.81 4.35
C LYS A 211 7.19 21.88 4.20
N GLU A 212 7.55 22.26 2.98
CA GLU A 212 8.46 23.37 2.73
C GLU A 212 7.82 24.73 3.07
N SER A 213 6.45 24.82 3.04
CA SER A 213 5.73 26.03 3.44
C SER A 213 5.42 26.12 4.95
N ASP A 214 5.40 24.97 5.64
CA ASP A 214 5.01 24.86 7.07
C ASP A 214 6.23 24.72 8.03
N THR A 215 7.42 25.09 7.63
CA THR A 215 8.48 25.36 8.62
C THR A 215 8.05 26.60 9.39
N GLU A 216 7.31 26.42 10.50
CA GLU A 216 7.10 27.51 11.45
C GLU A 216 8.47 28.03 11.87
N LEU A 217 8.84 29.18 11.31
CA LEU A 217 10.06 29.87 11.69
C LEU A 217 9.85 30.37 13.13
N THR A 218 10.47 29.71 14.09
CA THR A 218 10.25 29.98 15.52
C THR A 218 11.38 30.77 16.16
N THR A 219 12.57 30.69 15.58
CA THR A 219 13.75 31.38 16.11
C THR A 219 14.25 32.47 15.17
N ALA A 220 14.99 33.43 15.72
CA ALA A 220 15.61 34.52 14.94
C ALA A 220 16.56 33.98 13.85
N ASP A 221 17.19 32.85 14.11
CA ASP A 221 18.13 32.22 13.17
C ASP A 221 17.36 31.53 12.03
N ASP A 222 16.20 30.88 12.31
CA ASP A 222 15.35 30.31 11.28
C ASP A 222 14.85 31.38 10.30
N TYR A 223 14.41 32.54 10.82
CA TYR A 223 14.01 33.66 9.97
C TYR A 223 15.16 34.21 9.13
N LYS A 224 16.36 34.32 9.68
CA LYS A 224 17.50 34.79 8.93
C LYS A 224 17.90 33.83 7.81
N GLU A 225 17.83 32.53 8.04
CA GLU A 225 18.10 31.50 7.04
C GLU A 225 17.05 31.53 5.94
N ALA A 226 15.77 31.56 6.27
CA ALA A 226 14.67 31.66 5.33
C ALA A 226 14.72 32.95 4.48
N ILE A 227 15.05 34.10 5.08
CA ILE A 227 15.26 35.37 4.37
C ILE A 227 16.42 35.25 3.37
N LYS A 228 17.54 34.65 3.78
CA LYS A 228 18.70 34.43 2.93
C LYS A 228 18.34 33.58 1.72
N GLU A 229 17.65 32.50 1.93
CA GLU A 229 17.22 31.57 0.88
C GLU A 229 16.27 32.26 -0.09
N THR A 230 15.25 32.95 0.42
CA THR A 230 14.27 33.67 -0.40
C THR A 230 14.95 34.75 -1.25
N ILE A 231 15.82 35.57 -0.66
CA ILE A 231 16.56 36.60 -1.40
C ILE A 231 17.47 36.01 -2.48
N SER A 232 18.06 34.82 -2.23
CA SER A 232 18.94 34.16 -3.20
C SER A 232 18.18 33.76 -4.48
N LYS A 233 16.93 33.36 -4.33
CA LYS A 233 16.03 32.92 -5.44
C LYS A 233 15.43 34.07 -6.24
N LEU A 234 15.39 35.30 -5.71
CA LEU A 234 14.78 36.46 -6.38
C LEU A 234 15.61 36.99 -7.54
N PRO A 235 14.97 37.35 -8.67
CA PRO A 235 15.62 38.07 -9.77
C PRO A 235 16.17 39.45 -9.32
N GLN A 236 17.20 39.93 -9.98
CA GLN A 236 17.88 41.19 -9.60
C GLN A 236 16.93 42.41 -9.63
N THR A 237 15.98 42.42 -10.56
CA THR A 237 14.94 43.47 -10.68
C THR A 237 13.98 43.51 -9.50
N GLU A 238 13.63 42.33 -8.95
CA GLU A 238 12.75 42.21 -7.79
C GLU A 238 13.52 42.54 -6.49
N LYS A 239 14.79 42.12 -6.38
CA LYS A 239 15.63 42.50 -5.23
C LYS A 239 15.66 44.01 -4.99
N SER A 240 15.74 44.81 -6.06
CA SER A 240 15.74 46.26 -5.94
C SER A 240 14.41 46.83 -5.46
N LYS A 241 13.28 46.26 -5.92
CA LYS A 241 11.94 46.64 -5.46
C LYS A 241 11.76 46.31 -3.98
N LYS A 242 12.11 45.09 -3.59
CA LYS A 242 12.00 44.61 -2.20
C LYS A 242 12.86 45.41 -1.24
N GLN A 243 14.05 45.83 -1.66
CA GLN A 243 14.89 46.73 -0.86
C GLN A 243 14.22 48.09 -0.59
N THR A 244 13.45 48.62 -1.56
CA THR A 244 12.68 49.84 -1.37
C THR A 244 11.53 49.63 -0.42
N GLU A 245 10.79 48.52 -0.53
CA GLU A 245 9.71 48.15 0.40
C GLU A 245 10.22 47.99 1.85
N ILE A 246 11.36 47.34 2.03
CA ILE A 246 12.02 47.15 3.33
C ILE A 246 12.39 48.51 3.95
N ALA A 247 12.96 49.41 3.15
CA ALA A 247 13.31 50.75 3.62
C ALA A 247 12.08 51.56 4.00
N ASN A 248 10.98 51.46 3.24
CA ASN A 248 9.71 52.11 3.55
C ASN A 248 9.04 51.55 4.80
N ALA A 249 9.28 50.28 5.14
CA ALA A 249 8.84 49.67 6.36
C ALA A 249 9.69 50.04 7.61
N GLY A 250 10.73 50.89 7.42
CA GLY A 250 11.61 51.33 8.52
C GLY A 250 12.63 50.25 8.96
N LEU A 251 12.78 49.17 8.18
CA LEU A 251 13.67 48.07 8.50
C LEU A 251 15.06 48.31 7.88
N PRO A 252 16.14 47.85 8.57
CA PRO A 252 17.49 47.98 8.03
C PRO A 252 17.69 47.12 6.78
N LYS A 253 18.43 47.60 5.80
CA LYS A 253 18.76 46.84 4.58
C LYS A 253 19.43 45.50 4.84
N ALA A 254 20.18 45.40 5.94
CA ALA A 254 20.87 44.19 6.33
C ALA A 254 20.12 43.46 7.44
N TYR A 255 19.36 42.43 7.06
CA TYR A 255 18.56 41.63 8.00
C TYR A 255 19.41 40.91 9.06
N GLN A 256 20.68 40.65 8.78
CA GLN A 256 21.62 40.06 9.74
C GLN A 256 21.77 40.87 11.04
N LYS A 257 21.52 42.19 10.99
CA LYS A 257 21.57 43.09 12.14
C LYS A 257 20.28 43.07 12.99
N LEU A 258 19.22 42.45 12.50
CA LEU A 258 17.98 42.33 13.25
C LEU A 258 18.12 41.21 14.30
N THR A 259 17.73 41.51 15.52
CA THR A 259 17.72 40.58 16.65
C THR A 259 16.26 40.32 17.14
N ASP A 260 15.34 41.21 16.81
CA ASP A 260 13.93 41.07 17.16
C ASP A 260 13.20 40.15 16.15
N ILE A 261 12.51 39.15 16.65
CA ILE A 261 11.76 38.18 15.85
C ILE A 261 10.62 38.86 15.09
N GLU A 262 9.94 39.84 15.69
CA GLU A 262 8.84 40.57 15.03
C GLU A 262 9.33 41.36 13.82
N ASP A 263 10.52 41.97 13.89
CA ASP A 263 11.10 42.69 12.77
C ASP A 263 11.64 41.74 11.70
N LEU A 264 12.17 40.58 12.09
CA LEU A 264 12.57 39.51 11.16
C LEU A 264 11.34 38.92 10.44
N LYS A 265 10.21 38.75 11.14
CA LYS A 265 8.96 38.29 10.57
C LYS A 265 8.40 39.30 9.55
N LYS A 266 8.43 40.58 9.86
CA LYS A 266 8.05 41.65 8.91
C LYS A 266 8.95 41.64 7.68
N TYR A 267 10.27 41.50 7.88
CA TYR A 267 11.24 41.43 6.80
C TYR A 267 10.99 40.22 5.90
N TYR A 268 10.80 39.05 6.48
CA TYR A 268 10.47 37.82 5.75
C TYR A 268 9.19 37.98 4.92
N ASN A 269 8.12 38.51 5.52
CA ASN A 269 6.85 38.73 4.81
C ASN A 269 6.96 39.71 3.61
N ILE A 270 7.92 40.64 3.66
CA ILE A 270 8.17 41.53 2.51
C ILE A 270 8.90 40.78 1.40
N VAL A 271 9.89 39.95 1.71
CA VAL A 271 10.70 39.28 0.69
C VAL A 271 10.03 38.01 0.12
N SER A 272 9.09 37.38 0.85
CA SER A 272 8.39 36.18 0.44
C SER A 272 7.12 36.45 -0.38
N LYS A 273 6.59 37.66 -0.38
CA LYS A 273 5.48 38.11 -1.25
C LYS A 273 5.99 38.53 -2.61
#